data_569f07c1f0a9d465e70bf8809ac642cb
#
_entry.id   569f07c1f0a9d465e70bf8809ac642cb
#
_cell.length_a   1.000
_cell.length_b   1.000
_cell.length_c   1.000
_cell.angle_alpha   90.00
_cell.angle_beta   90.00
_cell.angle_gamma   90.00
#
_symmetry.space_group_name_H-M   'P 1'
#
loop_
_entity.id
_entity.type
_entity.pdbx_description
1 polymer ?
#
loop_
_entity_poly.entity_id
_entity_poly.type
_entity_poly.pdbx_seq_one_letter_code
_entity_poly.pdbx_strand_id
1 'polypeptide(L)'
;MLPESRAVNVAVTWEESCCSYPGRSCRRFDWEMYLRGVKLVRYADDIVVFAKSKRAAERLLESCRKYLEGRLKLKMNTEKSKVTSIFAQKKFKFLGFCLGRNGSGTYIRVHRKSLAKAKEKLKLLTKRNRGRNVRRVMQEVKVFIRGWI
;
A
#
# COMPACT_ATOMS: atom_id res chain seq x y z
N MET A 1 1.14 20.39 26.66
CA MET A 1 1.56 19.08 26.19
C MET A 1 0.35 18.44 25.52
N LEU A 2 0.21 18.58 24.20
CA LEU A 2 -0.93 18.02 23.46
C LEU A 2 -0.73 16.50 23.38
N PRO A 3 -1.77 15.68 23.62
CA PRO A 3 -1.64 14.23 23.51
C PRO A 3 -1.31 13.87 22.07
N GLU A 4 -0.18 13.18 21.90
CA GLU A 4 0.25 12.66 20.59
C GLU A 4 -0.88 11.82 19.99
N SER A 5 -1.55 12.37 18.99
CA SER A 5 -2.58 11.68 18.23
C SER A 5 -1.92 10.48 17.52
N ARG A 6 -2.13 9.29 18.06
CA ARG A 6 -1.68 8.04 17.44
C ARG A 6 -2.37 7.91 16.09
N ALA A 7 -1.66 8.26 15.02
CA ALA A 7 -2.18 8.10 13.68
C ALA A 7 -2.40 6.61 13.39
N VAL A 8 -3.61 6.25 13.00
CA VAL A 8 -4.01 4.90 12.63
C VAL A 8 -4.33 4.92 11.14
N ASN A 9 -3.75 4.00 10.39
CA ASN A 9 -4.03 3.86 8.97
C ASN A 9 -5.06 2.77 8.74
N VAL A 10 -5.96 3.02 7.82
CA VAL A 10 -6.84 2.00 7.25
C VAL A 10 -6.33 1.72 5.86
N ALA A 11 -5.84 0.52 5.60
CA ALA A 11 -5.60 0.06 4.25
C ALA A 11 -6.87 -0.59 3.73
N VAL A 12 -7.38 -0.11 2.62
CA VAL A 12 -8.56 -0.66 1.94
C VAL A 12 -8.13 -1.05 0.54
N THR A 13 -8.36 -2.29 0.16
CA THR A 13 -8.16 -2.76 -1.21
C THR A 13 -9.47 -3.33 -1.73
N TRP A 14 -9.78 -3.12 -3.01
CA TRP A 14 -10.95 -3.74 -3.64
C TRP A 14 -10.55 -4.55 -4.87
N GLU A 15 -11.43 -5.41 -5.33
CA GLU A 15 -11.19 -6.24 -6.49
C GLU A 15 -11.29 -5.47 -7.81
N GLU A 16 -10.59 -5.94 -8.81
CA GLU A 16 -10.30 -5.32 -10.12
C GLU A 16 -11.52 -4.89 -10.96
N SER A 17 -12.72 -5.18 -10.53
CA SER A 17 -13.96 -4.83 -11.22
C SER A 17 -14.16 -3.32 -11.42
N CYS A 18 -13.37 -2.49 -10.73
CA CYS A 18 -13.44 -1.03 -10.82
C CYS A 18 -12.72 -0.46 -12.04
N CYS A 19 -11.71 -1.17 -12.58
CA CYS A 19 -10.89 -0.69 -13.70
C CYS A 19 -11.58 -0.80 -15.06
N SER A 20 -12.67 -1.57 -15.17
CA SER A 20 -13.45 -1.69 -16.41
C SER A 20 -14.20 -0.40 -16.79
N TYR A 21 -14.32 0.56 -15.87
CA TYR A 21 -14.86 1.89 -16.14
C TYR A 21 -13.84 2.95 -15.76
N PRO A 22 -13.06 3.47 -16.70
CA PRO A 22 -12.00 4.42 -16.40
C PRO A 22 -12.56 5.75 -15.84
N GLY A 23 -12.25 6.01 -14.59
CA GLY A 23 -12.12 7.38 -14.10
C GLY A 23 -13.31 8.02 -13.38
N ARG A 24 -14.57 7.67 -13.57
CA ARG A 24 -15.67 8.42 -12.94
C ARG A 24 -16.05 7.95 -11.54
N SER A 25 -16.09 6.65 -11.29
CA SER A 25 -16.53 6.11 -10.00
C SER A 25 -15.51 6.35 -8.87
N CYS A 26 -14.24 6.14 -9.18
CA CYS A 26 -13.17 6.33 -8.19
C CYS A 26 -12.95 7.80 -7.84
N ARG A 27 -13.08 8.72 -8.81
CA ARG A 27 -13.02 10.17 -8.55
C ARG A 27 -14.14 10.64 -7.62
N ARG A 28 -15.34 10.07 -7.74
CA ARG A 28 -16.46 10.40 -6.83
C ARG A 28 -16.16 9.98 -5.41
N PHE A 29 -15.56 8.81 -5.20
CA PHE A 29 -15.16 8.36 -3.87
C PHE A 29 -14.08 9.26 -3.27
N ASP A 30 -13.04 9.58 -4.04
CA ASP A 30 -11.96 10.46 -3.60
C ASP A 30 -12.50 11.84 -3.22
N TRP A 31 -13.39 12.39 -4.04
CA TRP A 31 -14.03 13.68 -3.80
C TRP A 31 -14.89 13.68 -2.53
N GLU A 32 -15.68 12.64 -2.34
CA GLU A 32 -16.49 12.46 -1.13
C GLU A 32 -15.61 12.40 0.13
N MET A 33 -14.51 11.66 0.09
CA MET A 33 -13.55 11.60 1.21
C MET A 33 -12.87 12.94 1.45
N TYR A 34 -12.53 13.65 0.38
CA TYR A 34 -11.96 15.00 0.47
C TYR A 34 -12.94 16.00 1.13
N LEU A 35 -14.20 16.00 0.71
CA LEU A 35 -15.25 16.86 1.32
C LEU A 35 -15.45 16.56 2.81
N ARG A 36 -15.27 15.33 3.23
CA ARG A 36 -15.32 14.93 4.65
C ARG A 36 -14.05 15.27 5.44
N GLY A 37 -13.06 15.89 4.81
CA GLY A 37 -11.77 16.22 5.42
C GLY A 37 -10.92 15.00 5.75
N VAL A 38 -11.18 13.86 5.12
CA VAL A 38 -10.45 12.61 5.34
C VAL A 38 -9.19 12.59 4.45
N LYS A 39 -8.03 12.40 5.06
CA LYS A 39 -6.78 12.24 4.32
C LYS A 39 -6.70 10.85 3.69
N LEU A 40 -6.55 10.80 2.38
CA LEU A 40 -6.55 9.59 1.57
C LEU A 40 -5.40 9.62 0.59
N VAL A 41 -4.76 8.47 0.38
CA VAL A 41 -3.81 8.23 -0.70
C VAL A 41 -4.29 7.02 -1.48
N ARG A 42 -4.42 7.18 -2.80
CA ARG A 42 -4.83 6.11 -3.70
C ARG A 42 -3.79 5.87 -4.80
N TYR A 43 -3.56 4.61 -5.07
CA TYR A 43 -2.81 4.15 -6.22
C TYR A 43 -3.55 2.99 -6.87
N ALA A 44 -4.16 3.22 -8.02
CA ALA A 44 -5.07 2.27 -8.68
C ALA A 44 -6.15 1.77 -7.71
N ASP A 45 -6.13 0.49 -7.38
CA ASP A 45 -7.09 -0.19 -6.51
C ASP A 45 -6.70 -0.15 -5.02
N ASP A 46 -5.44 0.16 -4.74
CA ASP A 46 -4.93 0.26 -3.37
C ASP A 46 -5.20 1.65 -2.78
N ILE A 47 -5.94 1.70 -1.67
CA ILE A 47 -6.23 2.93 -0.95
C ILE A 47 -5.73 2.84 0.49
N VAL A 48 -5.14 3.92 0.94
CA VAL A 48 -4.82 4.15 2.35
C VAL A 48 -5.57 5.37 2.84
N VAL A 49 -6.34 5.19 3.88
CA VAL A 49 -7.06 6.25 4.58
C VAL A 49 -6.43 6.48 5.94
N PHE A 50 -6.22 7.73 6.31
CA PHE A 50 -5.57 8.09 7.57
C PHE A 50 -6.61 8.53 8.60
N ALA A 51 -6.52 7.98 9.80
CA ALA A 51 -7.37 8.33 10.94
C ALA A 51 -6.54 8.66 12.18
N LYS A 52 -7.09 9.50 13.06
CA LYS A 52 -6.41 9.91 14.31
C LYS A 52 -6.48 8.84 15.41
N SER A 53 -7.45 7.92 15.36
CA SER A 53 -7.63 6.88 16.37
C SER A 53 -8.12 5.57 15.74
N LYS A 54 -7.98 4.46 16.47
CA LYS A 54 -8.48 3.14 16.03
C LYS A 54 -9.99 3.16 15.81
N ARG A 55 -10.77 3.72 16.75
CA ARG A 55 -12.22 3.84 16.62
C ARG A 55 -12.65 4.67 15.40
N ALA A 56 -11.92 5.77 15.11
CA ALA A 56 -12.16 6.56 13.91
C ALA A 56 -11.83 5.77 12.63
N ALA A 57 -10.75 4.98 12.65
CA ALA A 57 -10.36 4.13 11.54
C ALA A 57 -11.41 3.04 11.23
N GLU A 58 -11.95 2.40 12.26
CA GLU A 58 -13.01 1.39 12.12
C GLU A 58 -14.31 2.00 11.54
N ARG A 59 -14.72 3.18 12.02
CA ARG A 59 -15.86 3.91 11.47
C ARG A 59 -15.63 4.34 10.01
N LEU A 60 -14.43 4.79 9.68
CA LEU A 60 -14.10 5.15 8.31
C LEU A 60 -14.12 3.92 7.39
N LEU A 61 -13.59 2.78 7.83
CA LEU A 61 -13.64 1.55 7.07
C LEU A 61 -15.08 1.14 6.74
N GLU A 62 -15.97 1.18 7.74
CA GLU A 62 -17.38 0.87 7.55
C GLU A 62 -18.08 1.88 6.65
N SER A 63 -17.77 3.18 6.80
CA SER A 63 -18.31 4.24 5.94
C SER A 63 -17.85 4.09 4.49
N CYS A 64 -16.57 3.75 4.27
CA CYS A 64 -16.03 3.45 2.94
C CYS A 64 -16.74 2.25 2.32
N ARG A 65 -16.93 1.19 3.10
CA ARG A 65 -17.64 -0.01 2.66
C ARG A 65 -19.06 0.32 2.21
N LYS A 66 -19.84 0.99 3.05
CA LYS A 66 -21.23 1.40 2.71
C LYS A 66 -21.29 2.27 1.45
N TYR A 67 -20.34 3.17 1.27
CA TYR A 67 -20.28 4.02 0.08
C TYR A 67 -19.95 3.21 -1.18
N LEU A 68 -18.94 2.35 -1.10
CA LEU A 68 -18.48 1.52 -2.22
C LEU A 68 -19.58 0.53 -2.65
N GLU A 69 -20.13 -0.23 -1.70
CA GLU A 69 -21.14 -1.25 -1.97
C GLU A 69 -22.51 -0.63 -2.32
N GLY A 70 -22.91 0.42 -1.62
CA GLY A 70 -24.21 1.06 -1.81
C GLY A 70 -24.28 1.92 -3.07
N ARG A 71 -23.36 2.88 -3.21
CA ARG A 71 -23.40 3.86 -4.31
C ARG A 71 -22.66 3.44 -5.56
N LEU A 72 -21.51 2.82 -5.40
CA LEU A 72 -20.66 2.47 -6.55
C LEU A 72 -20.85 1.02 -7.02
N LYS A 73 -21.58 0.21 -6.26
CA LYS A 73 -21.81 -1.22 -6.53
C LYS A 73 -20.51 -2.03 -6.63
N LEU A 74 -19.47 -1.60 -5.92
CA LEU A 74 -18.15 -2.23 -5.90
C LEU A 74 -18.00 -3.08 -4.64
N LYS A 75 -17.54 -4.31 -4.78
CA LYS A 75 -17.26 -5.19 -3.64
C LYS A 75 -15.92 -4.84 -3.02
N MET A 76 -15.92 -4.62 -1.72
CA MET A 76 -14.69 -4.42 -0.95
C MET A 76 -14.09 -5.77 -0.55
N ASN A 77 -12.78 -5.94 -0.77
CA ASN A 77 -12.08 -7.14 -0.31
C ASN A 77 -11.85 -7.06 1.21
N THR A 78 -12.68 -7.76 1.98
CA THR A 78 -12.65 -7.76 3.46
C THR A 78 -11.41 -8.42 4.04
N GLU A 79 -10.81 -9.38 3.34
CA GLU A 79 -9.60 -10.08 3.80
C GLU A 79 -8.36 -9.17 3.73
N LYS A 80 -8.27 -8.36 2.68
CA LYS A 80 -7.15 -7.43 2.46
C LYS A 80 -7.34 -6.10 3.18
N SER A 81 -8.59 -5.69 3.43
CA SER A 81 -8.92 -4.43 4.09
C SER A 81 -8.71 -4.55 5.60
N LYS A 82 -7.72 -3.83 6.12
CA LYS A 82 -7.33 -3.95 7.54
C LYS A 82 -7.06 -2.60 8.18
N VAL A 83 -7.53 -2.44 9.40
CA VAL A 83 -7.13 -1.32 10.26
C VAL A 83 -5.77 -1.64 10.87
N THR A 84 -4.77 -0.83 10.59
CA THR A 84 -3.40 -1.04 11.05
C THR A 84 -2.83 0.26 11.61
N SER A 85 -2.14 0.17 12.75
CA SER A 85 -1.44 1.32 13.31
C SER A 85 -0.07 1.52 12.64
N ILE A 86 0.32 2.77 12.39
CA ILE A 86 1.67 3.12 11.93
C ILE A 86 2.75 2.60 12.91
N PHE A 87 2.42 2.52 14.18
CA PHE A 87 3.33 2.00 15.21
C PHE A 87 3.49 0.47 15.15
N ALA A 88 2.55 -0.25 14.51
CA ALA A 88 2.65 -1.69 14.27
C ALA A 88 3.45 -1.99 12.98
N GLN A 89 4.68 -1.51 12.92
CA GLN A 89 5.59 -1.46 11.76
C GLN A 89 5.67 -2.73 10.90
N LYS A 90 5.41 -3.90 11.46
CA LYS A 90 5.57 -5.18 10.77
C LYS A 90 4.37 -5.56 9.89
N LYS A 91 3.22 -4.92 10.08
CA LYS A 91 1.94 -5.36 9.48
C LYS A 91 1.43 -4.47 8.34
N PHE A 92 1.85 -3.22 8.30
CA PHE A 92 1.42 -2.31 7.25
C PHE A 92 2.31 -2.43 6.02
N LYS A 93 1.71 -2.74 4.88
CA LYS A 93 2.37 -2.81 3.58
C LYS A 93 1.54 -2.03 2.57
N PHE A 94 2.16 -1.07 1.90
CA PHE A 94 1.55 -0.33 0.79
C PHE A 94 2.56 -0.22 -0.34
N LEU A 95 2.19 -0.66 -1.55
CA LEU A 95 3.04 -0.65 -2.75
C LEU A 95 4.44 -1.26 -2.54
N GLY A 96 4.55 -2.25 -1.68
CA GLY A 96 5.84 -2.88 -1.40
C GLY A 96 6.67 -2.21 -0.31
N PHE A 97 6.20 -1.09 0.24
CA PHE A 97 6.84 -0.33 1.32
C PHE A 97 6.10 -0.45 2.65
N CYS A 98 6.80 -0.15 3.72
CA CYS A 98 6.25 0.02 5.05
C CYS A 98 6.46 1.45 5.50
N LEU A 99 5.45 2.02 6.15
CA LEU A 99 5.57 3.26 6.89
C LEU A 99 5.88 2.94 8.36
N GLY A 100 6.81 3.66 8.94
CA GLY A 100 7.14 3.58 10.34
C GLY A 100 7.39 4.95 10.94
N ARG A 101 7.39 5.03 12.27
CA ARG A 101 7.74 6.23 13.03
C ARG A 101 8.80 5.90 14.09
N ASN A 102 9.83 6.71 14.13
CA ASN A 102 10.85 6.72 15.19
C ASN A 102 10.78 8.03 15.98
N GLY A 103 11.56 8.15 17.03
CA GLY A 103 11.70 9.40 17.78
C GLY A 103 12.07 10.62 16.93
N SER A 104 12.79 10.42 15.82
CA SER A 104 13.18 11.46 14.86
C SER A 104 12.12 11.78 13.78
N GLY A 105 11.00 11.04 13.73
CA GLY A 105 9.94 11.29 12.74
C GLY A 105 9.43 10.04 12.03
N THR A 106 8.73 10.25 10.91
CA THR A 106 8.24 9.19 10.04
C THR A 106 9.27 8.79 9.00
N TYR A 107 9.38 7.49 8.74
CA TYR A 107 10.27 6.95 7.72
C TYR A 107 9.56 5.91 6.85
N ILE A 108 10.05 5.76 5.63
CA ILE A 108 9.61 4.75 4.66
C ILE A 108 10.72 3.73 4.50
N ARG A 109 10.38 2.46 4.52
CA ARG A 109 11.31 1.35 4.26
C ARG A 109 10.67 0.31 3.37
N VAL A 110 11.49 -0.42 2.63
CA VAL A 110 11.03 -1.53 1.81
C VAL A 110 10.49 -2.65 2.70
N HIS A 111 9.36 -3.21 2.34
CA HIS A 111 8.76 -4.33 3.08
C HIS A 111 9.65 -5.58 2.98
N ARG A 112 9.80 -6.31 4.10
CA ARG A 112 10.67 -7.52 4.19
C ARG A 112 10.39 -8.54 3.09
N LYS A 113 9.14 -8.79 2.75
CA LYS A 113 8.76 -9.70 1.66
C LYS A 113 9.21 -9.21 0.29
N SER A 114 9.15 -7.91 0.01
CA SER A 114 9.63 -7.33 -1.25
C SER A 114 11.14 -7.44 -1.34
N LEU A 115 11.85 -7.13 -0.24
CA LEU A 115 13.31 -7.27 -0.17
C LEU A 115 13.76 -8.73 -0.33
N ALA A 116 13.05 -9.69 0.29
CA ALA A 116 13.34 -11.11 0.14
C ALA A 116 13.19 -11.57 -1.30
N LYS A 117 12.10 -11.18 -1.99
CA LYS A 117 11.89 -11.48 -3.41
C LYS A 117 13.00 -10.89 -4.30
N ALA A 118 13.44 -9.66 -4.02
CA ALA A 118 14.54 -9.04 -4.75
C ALA A 118 15.85 -9.77 -4.55
N LYS A 119 16.18 -10.16 -3.32
CA LYS A 119 17.37 -10.96 -3.00
C LYS A 119 17.35 -12.33 -3.69
N GLU A 120 16.21 -13.00 -3.68
CA GLU A 120 16.02 -14.29 -4.35
C GLU A 120 16.22 -14.14 -5.85
N LYS A 121 15.63 -13.14 -6.48
CA LYS A 121 15.82 -12.85 -7.91
C LYS A 121 17.28 -12.56 -8.25
N LEU A 122 17.98 -11.77 -7.42
CA LEU A 122 19.41 -11.51 -7.60
C LEU A 122 20.24 -12.79 -7.48
N LYS A 123 19.97 -13.65 -6.49
CA LYS A 123 20.63 -14.96 -6.37
C LYS A 123 20.44 -15.81 -7.60
N LEU A 124 19.24 -15.83 -8.18
CA LEU A 124 18.96 -16.56 -9.42
C LEU A 124 19.73 -15.96 -10.61
N LEU A 125 19.81 -14.63 -10.73
CA LEU A 125 20.55 -13.98 -11.80
C LEU A 125 22.06 -14.19 -11.71
N THR A 126 22.62 -14.25 -10.50
CA THR A 126 24.07 -14.39 -10.24
C THR A 126 24.52 -15.84 -10.00
N LYS A 127 23.65 -16.84 -10.21
CA LYS A 127 23.98 -18.25 -10.01
C LYS A 127 25.08 -18.69 -10.98
N ARG A 128 26.18 -19.29 -10.44
CA ARG A 128 27.39 -19.68 -11.22
C ARG A 128 27.12 -20.72 -12.33
N ASN A 129 26.20 -21.66 -12.05
CA ASN A 129 25.94 -22.79 -12.96
C ASN A 129 25.04 -22.44 -14.17
N ARG A 130 24.95 -21.15 -14.57
CA ARG A 130 24.09 -20.73 -15.70
C ARG A 130 24.83 -20.76 -17.06
N GLY A 131 26.12 -20.99 -17.08
CA GLY A 131 26.90 -21.04 -18.33
C GLY A 131 26.86 -19.75 -19.17
N ARG A 132 26.62 -18.60 -18.55
CA ARG A 132 26.47 -17.31 -19.24
C ARG A 132 27.69 -16.43 -19.06
N ASN A 133 27.97 -15.61 -20.09
CA ASN A 133 29.01 -14.61 -20.03
C ASN A 133 28.75 -13.59 -18.92
N VAL A 134 29.78 -13.25 -18.15
CA VAL A 134 29.70 -12.29 -17.01
C VAL A 134 29.16 -10.94 -17.45
N ARG A 135 29.52 -10.42 -18.61
CA ARG A 135 29.00 -9.15 -19.13
C ARG A 135 27.48 -9.16 -19.27
N ARG A 136 26.90 -10.28 -19.75
CA ARG A 136 25.46 -10.45 -19.89
C ARG A 136 24.78 -10.53 -18.53
N VAL A 137 25.35 -11.25 -17.58
CA VAL A 137 24.82 -11.31 -16.19
C VAL A 137 24.81 -9.93 -15.56
N MET A 138 25.87 -9.14 -15.72
CA MET A 138 25.93 -7.78 -15.20
C MET A 138 24.88 -6.87 -15.83
N GLN A 139 24.59 -7.00 -17.12
CA GLN A 139 23.50 -6.27 -17.75
C GLN A 139 22.13 -6.66 -17.20
N GLU A 140 21.85 -7.97 -17.05
CA GLU A 140 20.60 -8.46 -16.48
C GLU A 140 20.39 -7.92 -15.04
N VAL A 141 21.45 -7.94 -14.22
CA VAL A 141 21.44 -7.39 -12.86
C VAL A 141 21.19 -5.88 -12.87
N LYS A 142 21.86 -5.14 -13.77
CA LYS A 142 21.71 -3.69 -13.90
C LYS A 142 20.26 -3.31 -14.28
N VAL A 143 19.67 -4.00 -15.25
CA VAL A 143 18.29 -3.79 -15.68
C VAL A 143 17.34 -4.10 -14.53
N PHE A 144 17.54 -5.21 -13.81
CA PHE A 144 16.72 -5.58 -12.67
C PHE A 144 16.78 -4.53 -11.55
N ILE A 145 17.96 -4.07 -11.16
CA ILE A 145 18.13 -3.08 -10.10
C ILE A 145 17.46 -1.75 -10.50
N ARG A 146 17.66 -1.28 -11.72
CA ARG A 146 17.05 -0.05 -12.22
C ARG A 146 15.51 -0.09 -12.24
N GLY A 147 14.94 -1.24 -12.54
CA GLY A 147 13.48 -1.40 -12.53
C GLY A 147 12.90 -1.67 -11.14
N TRP A 148 13.75 -1.96 -10.15
CA TRP A 148 13.31 -2.26 -8.79
C TRP A 148 13.34 -1.04 -7.86
N ILE A 149 14.18 -0.06 -8.16
CA ILE A 149 14.27 1.23 -7.46
C ILE A 149 13.20 2.19 -7.99
#